data_291ddef173e3832292c7e930868b6e1d
#
_entry.id   291ddef173e3832292c7e930868b6e1d
#
_cell.length_a   1.000
_cell.length_b   1.000
_cell.length_c   1.000
_cell.angle_alpha   90.00
_cell.angle_beta   90.00
_cell.angle_gamma   90.00
#
_symmetry.space_group_name_H-M   'P 1'
#
loop_
_entity.id
_entity.type
_entity.pdbx_description
1 polymer ?
#
loop_
_entity_poly.entity_id
_entity_poly.type
_entity_poly.pdbx_seq_one_letter_code
_entity_poly.pdbx_strand_id
1 'polypeptide(L)'
;DIYCYEGAATLPNLIVKKAKERGIKTVLFGVSMEKRFLSEKVVEGLKNFDLITTRETLSKEILEQVGLESYLYPDPAFSLDPVPCKLPDFFQKTVVGINFSPFTDTDAVFEENMNRVIQYILSQGMEVCFIPHVFWKEQDDRKSIEKYTNKFGNHTHLLNSENMSYLQIR
;
A
#
# COMPACT_ATOMS: atom_id res chain seq x y z
N ASP A 1 -2.50 4.75 6.11
CA ASP A 1 -2.14 6.14 5.74
C ASP A 1 -3.23 7.13 6.11
N ILE A 2 -3.38 7.38 7.42
CA ILE A 2 -4.43 8.27 7.95
C ILE A 2 -4.36 9.72 7.45
N TYR A 3 -3.20 10.17 6.97
CA TYR A 3 -3.01 11.51 6.42
C TYR A 3 -3.18 11.57 4.89
N CYS A 4 -3.63 10.47 4.28
CA CYS A 4 -4.01 10.38 2.87
C CYS A 4 -5.54 10.30 2.67
N TYR A 5 -6.35 10.52 3.72
CA TYR A 5 -7.81 10.47 3.64
C TYR A 5 -8.44 11.66 4.36
N GLU A 6 -9.53 12.19 3.78
CA GLU A 6 -10.25 13.30 4.36
C GLU A 6 -10.82 12.97 5.74
N GLY A 7 -10.58 13.85 6.71
CA GLY A 7 -11.08 13.70 8.08
C GLY A 7 -10.40 12.62 8.93
N ALA A 8 -9.64 11.71 8.35
CA ALA A 8 -9.03 10.59 9.08
C ALA A 8 -8.01 11.03 10.15
N ALA A 9 -7.35 12.17 9.95
CA ALA A 9 -6.37 12.72 10.91
C ALA A 9 -7.00 13.28 12.19
N THR A 10 -8.31 13.46 12.29
CA THR A 10 -8.96 14.15 13.42
C THR A 10 -8.75 13.40 14.73
N LEU A 11 -9.05 12.12 14.76
CA LEU A 11 -8.89 11.30 15.99
C LEU A 11 -7.44 11.12 16.40
N PRO A 12 -6.50 10.74 15.51
CA PRO A 12 -5.08 10.67 15.85
C PRO A 12 -4.52 11.97 16.40
N ASN A 13 -4.85 13.12 15.81
CA ASN A 13 -4.39 14.43 16.30
C ASN A 13 -4.95 14.75 17.68
N LEU A 14 -6.20 14.37 17.98
CA LEU A 14 -6.77 14.54 19.32
C LEU A 14 -6.07 13.65 20.35
N ILE A 15 -5.80 12.40 20.01
CA ILE A 15 -5.10 11.44 20.90
C ILE A 15 -3.70 11.96 21.20
N VAL A 16 -2.94 12.38 20.20
CA VAL A 16 -1.58 12.88 20.37
C VAL A 16 -1.53 14.16 21.22
N LYS A 17 -2.48 15.06 21.03
CA LYS A 17 -2.60 16.24 21.87
C LYS A 17 -2.80 15.86 23.34
N LYS A 18 -3.69 14.91 23.62
CA LYS A 18 -3.94 14.41 24.98
C LYS A 18 -2.74 13.67 25.58
N ALA A 19 -1.99 12.95 24.77
CA ALA A 19 -0.75 12.30 25.18
C ALA A 19 0.29 13.36 25.61
N LYS A 20 0.47 14.40 24.80
CA LYS A 20 1.39 15.50 25.09
C LYS A 20 1.03 16.24 26.39
N GLU A 21 -0.27 16.52 26.63
CA GLU A 21 -0.75 17.12 27.88
C GLU A 21 -0.38 16.29 29.12
N ARG A 22 -0.16 14.99 28.94
CA ARG A 22 0.23 14.03 29.99
C ARG A 22 1.73 13.73 30.05
N GLY A 23 2.55 14.40 29.23
CA GLY A 23 3.98 14.17 29.13
C GLY A 23 4.36 12.84 28.45
N ILE A 24 3.43 12.20 27.73
CA ILE A 24 3.66 10.96 27.01
C ILE A 24 4.30 11.28 25.67
N LYS A 25 5.46 10.66 25.40
CA LYS A 25 6.14 10.78 24.10
C LYS A 25 5.38 10.05 23.00
N THR A 26 5.31 10.69 21.83
CA THR A 26 4.55 10.17 20.70
C THR A 26 5.37 10.21 19.41
N VAL A 27 5.26 9.16 18.63
CA VAL A 27 5.94 9.02 17.34
C VAL A 27 4.89 8.75 16.27
N LEU A 28 4.97 9.50 15.17
CA LEU A 28 4.28 9.17 13.93
C LEU A 28 5.27 8.42 13.05
N PHE A 29 5.02 7.12 12.85
CA PHE A 29 6.02 6.22 12.31
C PHE A 29 5.68 5.75 10.89
N GLY A 30 6.62 5.97 9.93
CA GLY A 30 6.51 5.49 8.55
C GLY A 30 5.30 6.04 7.79
N VAL A 31 4.97 7.32 7.97
CA VAL A 31 3.76 7.90 7.40
C VAL A 31 3.96 8.31 5.94
N SER A 32 2.89 8.16 5.14
CA SER A 32 2.73 8.84 3.85
C SER A 32 1.72 9.97 3.97
N MET A 33 1.93 11.05 3.22
CA MET A 33 1.08 12.25 3.26
C MET A 33 0.74 12.74 1.87
N GLU A 34 -0.48 13.24 1.74
CA GLU A 34 -0.90 13.96 0.54
C GLU A 34 -1.18 15.43 0.87
N LYS A 35 -0.59 16.34 0.11
CA LYS A 35 -0.69 17.79 0.33
C LYS A 35 -2.15 18.28 0.42
N ARG A 36 -3.07 17.71 -0.37
CA ARG A 36 -4.50 18.11 -0.38
C ARG A 36 -5.21 17.88 0.96
N PHE A 37 -4.69 17.00 1.82
CA PHE A 37 -5.28 16.70 3.13
C PHE A 37 -4.60 17.45 4.30
N LEU A 38 -3.53 18.20 4.04
CA LEU A 38 -2.83 18.99 5.05
C LEU A 38 -3.47 20.37 5.24
N SER A 39 -4.66 20.41 5.82
CA SER A 39 -5.24 21.66 6.31
C SER A 39 -4.42 22.22 7.47
N GLU A 40 -4.56 23.52 7.76
CA GLU A 40 -3.93 24.16 8.92
C GLU A 40 -4.19 23.39 10.24
N LYS A 41 -5.41 22.90 10.44
CA LYS A 41 -5.79 22.09 11.59
C LYS A 41 -5.03 20.78 11.68
N VAL A 42 -4.79 20.13 10.53
CA VAL A 42 -4.00 18.89 10.47
C VAL A 42 -2.54 19.18 10.80
N VAL A 43 -1.97 20.24 10.24
CA VAL A 43 -0.59 20.68 10.51
C VAL A 43 -0.40 21.02 11.98
N GLU A 44 -1.33 21.76 12.60
CA GLU A 44 -1.28 22.05 14.04
C GLU A 44 -1.36 20.76 14.90
N GLY A 45 -2.13 19.78 14.45
CA GLY A 45 -2.16 18.46 15.10
C GLY A 45 -0.82 17.73 15.02
N LEU A 46 -0.18 17.77 13.87
CA LEU A 46 1.13 17.13 13.62
C LEU A 46 2.25 17.71 14.49
N LYS A 47 2.20 19.00 14.84
CA LYS A 47 3.16 19.64 15.75
C LYS A 47 3.15 19.06 17.18
N ASN A 48 2.19 18.24 17.53
CA ASN A 48 2.14 17.59 18.82
C ASN A 48 2.96 16.30 18.90
N PHE A 49 3.36 15.72 17.76
CA PHE A 49 4.27 14.58 17.76
C PHE A 49 5.68 14.99 18.15
N ASP A 50 6.35 14.17 18.94
CA ASP A 50 7.76 14.37 19.32
C ASP A 50 8.72 13.94 18.20
N LEU A 51 8.29 13.00 17.35
CA LEU A 51 9.03 12.51 16.19
C LEU A 51 8.07 12.15 15.08
N ILE A 52 8.42 12.55 13.86
CA ILE A 52 7.73 12.13 12.63
C ILE A 52 8.73 11.43 11.73
N THR A 53 8.42 10.23 11.27
CA THR A 53 9.17 9.55 10.22
C THR A 53 8.29 9.33 9.00
N THR A 54 8.85 9.59 7.83
CA THR A 54 8.23 9.34 6.53
C THR A 54 8.92 8.16 5.85
N ARG A 55 8.20 7.41 5.03
CA ARG A 55 8.74 6.25 4.31
C ARG A 55 9.13 6.54 2.87
N GLU A 56 8.83 7.74 2.36
CA GLU A 56 9.18 8.18 1.01
C GLU A 56 9.45 9.70 0.97
N THR A 57 10.23 10.12 -0.02
CA THR A 57 10.74 11.49 -0.14
C THR A 57 9.64 12.51 -0.33
N LEU A 58 8.59 12.19 -1.08
CA LEU A 58 7.49 13.11 -1.36
C LEU A 58 6.80 13.57 -0.07
N SER A 59 6.50 12.66 0.86
CA SER A 59 5.90 13.02 2.15
C SER A 59 6.83 13.87 3.00
N LYS A 60 8.15 13.59 2.97
CA LYS A 60 9.14 14.42 3.66
C LYS A 60 9.12 15.85 3.13
N GLU A 61 9.19 16.02 1.81
CA GLU A 61 9.14 17.33 1.15
C GLU A 61 7.85 18.10 1.44
N ILE A 62 6.70 17.40 1.47
CA ILE A 62 5.40 17.97 1.83
C ILE A 62 5.41 18.51 3.26
N LEU A 63 5.98 17.78 4.21
CA LEU A 63 6.08 18.22 5.62
C LEU A 63 7.04 19.40 5.77
N GLU A 64 8.18 19.39 5.08
CA GLU A 64 9.13 20.52 5.07
C GLU A 64 8.47 21.81 4.54
N GLN A 65 7.63 21.73 3.48
CA GLN A 65 6.90 22.86 2.94
C GLN A 65 5.93 23.52 3.94
N VAL A 66 5.46 22.77 4.93
CA VAL A 66 4.60 23.28 6.00
C VAL A 66 5.35 23.53 7.32
N GLY A 67 6.68 23.51 7.28
CA GLY A 67 7.55 23.82 8.41
C GLY A 67 7.62 22.73 9.47
N LEU A 68 7.38 21.47 9.12
CA LEU A 68 7.48 20.33 10.01
C LEU A 68 8.74 19.51 9.72
N GLU A 69 9.54 19.26 10.75
CA GLU A 69 10.69 18.38 10.65
C GLU A 69 10.24 16.92 10.61
N SER A 70 10.84 16.15 9.70
CA SER A 70 10.61 14.71 9.61
C SER A 70 11.86 13.98 9.13
N TYR A 71 11.95 12.70 9.44
CA TYR A 71 13.09 11.85 9.11
C TYR A 71 12.67 10.79 8.11
N LEU A 72 13.43 10.65 7.03
CA LEU A 72 13.17 9.65 6.00
C LEU A 72 13.78 8.30 6.40
N TYR A 73 12.93 7.30 6.58
CA TYR A 73 13.34 5.91 6.81
C TYR A 73 12.50 4.97 5.92
N PRO A 74 13.05 3.83 5.50
CA PRO A 74 12.28 2.82 4.78
C PRO A 74 11.01 2.41 5.53
N ASP A 75 10.00 1.95 4.78
CA ASP A 75 8.78 1.40 5.40
C ASP A 75 9.17 0.29 6.39
N PRO A 76 8.65 0.33 7.64
CA PRO A 76 8.98 -0.65 8.67
C PRO A 76 8.68 -2.09 8.26
N ALA A 77 7.82 -2.32 7.27
CA ALA A 77 7.58 -3.65 6.72
C ALA A 77 8.87 -4.31 6.17
N PHE A 78 9.86 -3.52 5.74
CA PHE A 78 11.16 -4.06 5.30
C PHE A 78 12.00 -4.68 6.42
N SER A 79 11.69 -4.43 7.68
CA SER A 79 12.35 -5.05 8.84
C SER A 79 11.81 -6.44 9.20
N LEU A 80 10.69 -6.85 8.58
CA LEU A 80 10.08 -8.15 8.88
C LEU A 80 10.79 -9.27 8.12
N ASP A 81 11.07 -10.38 8.78
CA ASP A 81 11.60 -11.58 8.12
C ASP A 81 10.47 -12.38 7.49
N PRO A 82 10.61 -12.81 6.22
CA PRO A 82 9.61 -13.66 5.58
C PRO A 82 9.59 -15.05 6.22
N VAL A 83 8.40 -15.64 6.29
CA VAL A 83 8.20 -17.01 6.77
C VAL A 83 7.97 -17.92 5.56
N PRO A 84 8.72 -19.01 5.41
CA PRO A 84 8.51 -19.96 4.34
C PRO A 84 7.08 -20.52 4.34
N CYS A 85 6.50 -20.65 3.16
CA CYS A 85 5.19 -21.28 2.98
C CYS A 85 5.23 -22.26 1.80
N LYS A 86 4.25 -23.17 1.75
CA LYS A 86 4.08 -24.04 0.58
C LYS A 86 3.52 -23.20 -0.57
N LEU A 87 4.31 -23.07 -1.61
CA LEU A 87 3.89 -22.40 -2.85
C LEU A 87 3.03 -23.33 -3.71
N PRO A 88 2.03 -22.80 -4.44
CA PRO A 88 1.31 -23.54 -5.48
C PRO A 88 2.25 -24.05 -6.59
N ASP A 89 1.86 -25.15 -7.26
CA ASP A 89 2.71 -25.83 -8.24
C ASP A 89 3.08 -24.96 -9.46
N PHE A 90 2.28 -23.97 -9.81
CA PHE A 90 2.60 -23.06 -10.91
C PHE A 90 3.87 -22.22 -10.68
N PHE A 91 4.31 -22.07 -9.42
CA PHE A 91 5.60 -21.43 -9.10
C PHE A 91 6.84 -22.26 -9.50
N GLN A 92 6.66 -23.50 -9.97
CA GLN A 92 7.74 -24.25 -10.61
C GLN A 92 8.13 -23.68 -11.98
N LYS A 93 7.28 -22.85 -12.57
CA LYS A 93 7.55 -22.09 -13.79
C LYS A 93 8.06 -20.69 -13.45
N THR A 94 8.54 -19.97 -14.47
CA THR A 94 8.85 -18.56 -14.32
C THR A 94 7.55 -17.76 -14.25
N VAL A 95 7.30 -17.11 -13.13
CA VAL A 95 6.07 -16.37 -12.85
C VAL A 95 6.37 -14.91 -12.58
N VAL A 96 5.58 -14.02 -13.15
CA VAL A 96 5.59 -12.58 -12.81
C VAL A 96 4.45 -12.29 -11.87
N GLY A 97 4.76 -11.82 -10.66
CA GLY A 97 3.77 -11.36 -9.68
C GLY A 97 3.24 -9.97 -10.04
N ILE A 98 1.93 -9.81 -10.04
CA ILE A 98 1.27 -8.51 -10.26
C ILE A 98 0.31 -8.24 -9.11
N ASN A 99 0.43 -7.05 -8.53
CA ASN A 99 -0.56 -6.50 -7.60
C ASN A 99 -1.06 -5.14 -8.12
N PHE A 100 -2.33 -4.89 -8.00
CA PHE A 100 -2.94 -3.57 -8.20
C PHE A 100 -4.27 -3.48 -7.44
N SER A 101 -4.64 -2.25 -7.12
CA SER A 101 -5.86 -1.92 -6.38
C SER A 101 -7.00 -1.57 -7.33
N PRO A 102 -8.28 -1.77 -6.94
CA PRO A 102 -9.43 -1.20 -7.66
C PRO A 102 -9.34 0.32 -7.88
N PHE A 103 -8.60 1.04 -7.05
CA PHE A 103 -8.37 2.48 -7.23
C PHE A 103 -7.50 2.83 -8.45
N THR A 104 -6.68 1.90 -8.93
CA THR A 104 -5.87 2.08 -10.13
C THR A 104 -6.54 1.53 -11.38
N ASP A 105 -7.48 0.61 -11.24
CA ASP A 105 -8.25 0.00 -12.33
C ASP A 105 -9.51 0.83 -12.63
N THR A 106 -9.30 2.10 -13.00
CA THR A 106 -10.37 3.10 -13.06
C THR A 106 -10.91 3.37 -14.47
N ASP A 107 -10.17 2.99 -15.52
CA ASP A 107 -10.51 3.34 -16.88
C ASP A 107 -10.03 2.33 -17.93
N ALA A 108 -10.51 2.50 -19.17
CA ALA A 108 -10.16 1.65 -20.29
C ALA A 108 -8.66 1.71 -20.67
N VAL A 109 -7.97 2.80 -20.39
CA VAL A 109 -6.55 2.97 -20.69
C VAL A 109 -5.72 2.06 -19.77
N PHE A 110 -6.06 2.02 -18.48
CA PHE A 110 -5.42 1.09 -17.54
C PHE A 110 -5.66 -0.36 -17.99
N GLU A 111 -6.90 -0.71 -18.35
CA GLU A 111 -7.24 -2.06 -18.79
C GLU A 111 -6.48 -2.46 -20.06
N GLU A 112 -6.41 -1.58 -21.05
CA GLU A 112 -5.64 -1.82 -22.27
C GLU A 112 -4.16 -2.06 -21.96
N ASN A 113 -3.55 -1.20 -21.16
CA ASN A 113 -2.16 -1.33 -20.77
C ASN A 113 -1.88 -2.61 -19.98
N MET A 114 -2.74 -2.97 -19.03
CA MET A 114 -2.63 -4.23 -18.29
C MET A 114 -2.73 -5.44 -19.23
N ASN A 115 -3.65 -5.44 -20.17
CA ASN A 115 -3.76 -6.49 -21.19
C ASN A 115 -2.46 -6.63 -22.01
N ARG A 116 -1.87 -5.52 -22.41
CA ARG A 116 -0.59 -5.51 -23.17
C ARG A 116 0.56 -6.06 -22.32
N VAL A 117 0.66 -5.68 -21.05
CA VAL A 117 1.66 -6.20 -20.12
C VAL A 117 1.51 -7.70 -19.93
N ILE A 118 0.30 -8.20 -19.70
CA ILE A 118 0.05 -9.64 -19.55
C ILE A 118 0.42 -10.38 -20.83
N GLN A 119 -0.04 -9.91 -22.01
CA GLN A 119 0.31 -10.51 -23.29
C GLN A 119 1.82 -10.57 -23.53
N TYR A 120 2.55 -9.50 -23.17
CA TYR A 120 3.99 -9.48 -23.28
C TYR A 120 4.64 -10.55 -22.41
N ILE A 121 4.25 -10.63 -21.12
CA ILE A 121 4.76 -11.64 -20.17
C ILE A 121 4.54 -13.06 -20.73
N LEU A 122 3.31 -13.35 -21.17
CA LEU A 122 2.96 -14.65 -21.74
C LEU A 122 3.73 -14.95 -23.03
N SER A 123 4.00 -13.95 -23.88
CA SER A 123 4.79 -14.11 -25.09
C SER A 123 6.26 -14.47 -24.82
N GLN A 124 6.76 -14.17 -23.63
CA GLN A 124 8.10 -14.56 -23.16
C GLN A 124 8.13 -15.97 -22.53
N GLY A 125 7.04 -16.73 -22.61
CA GLY A 125 6.93 -18.07 -22.00
C GLY A 125 6.81 -18.06 -20.46
N MET A 126 6.54 -16.91 -19.86
CA MET A 126 6.30 -16.76 -18.43
C MET A 126 4.81 -16.81 -18.13
N GLU A 127 4.46 -17.06 -16.88
CA GLU A 127 3.09 -16.99 -16.37
C GLU A 127 2.88 -15.76 -15.48
N VAL A 128 1.63 -15.38 -15.23
CA VAL A 128 1.27 -14.27 -14.35
C VAL A 128 0.59 -14.80 -13.10
N CYS A 129 1.01 -14.31 -11.93
CA CYS A 129 0.33 -14.53 -10.67
C CYS A 129 -0.15 -13.20 -10.10
N PHE A 130 -1.46 -13.02 -10.00
CA PHE A 130 -2.02 -11.89 -9.28
C PHE A 130 -1.98 -12.13 -7.78
N ILE A 131 -1.51 -11.13 -7.03
CA ILE A 131 -1.31 -11.21 -5.58
C ILE A 131 -2.22 -10.16 -4.92
N PRO A 132 -3.48 -10.51 -4.58
CA PRO A 132 -4.37 -9.58 -3.90
C PRO A 132 -3.89 -9.32 -2.48
N HIS A 133 -3.93 -8.08 -2.03
CA HIS A 133 -3.57 -7.66 -0.68
C HIS A 133 -4.76 -7.19 0.13
N VAL A 134 -5.80 -6.67 -0.52
CA VAL A 134 -7.00 -6.14 0.13
C VAL A 134 -8.21 -7.01 -0.18
N PHE A 135 -8.95 -7.40 0.86
CA PHE A 135 -10.12 -8.28 0.78
C PHE A 135 -11.40 -7.63 1.32
N TRP A 136 -11.37 -6.34 1.62
CA TRP A 136 -12.54 -5.64 2.14
C TRP A 136 -13.58 -5.45 1.04
N LYS A 137 -14.84 -5.55 1.41
CA LYS A 137 -15.97 -5.56 0.47
C LYS A 137 -15.94 -4.43 -0.56
N GLU A 138 -15.52 -3.24 -0.15
CA GLU A 138 -15.47 -2.02 -0.98
C GLU A 138 -14.18 -1.89 -1.79
N GLN A 139 -13.11 -2.62 -1.40
CA GLN A 139 -11.76 -2.48 -1.95
C GLN A 139 -11.13 -3.83 -2.27
N ASP A 140 -11.93 -4.86 -2.52
CA ASP A 140 -11.45 -6.21 -2.79
C ASP A 140 -10.71 -6.27 -4.13
N ASP A 141 -9.39 -6.43 -4.07
CA ASP A 141 -8.52 -6.49 -5.25
C ASP A 141 -8.94 -7.59 -6.23
N ARG A 142 -9.51 -8.70 -5.73
CA ARG A 142 -9.95 -9.84 -6.55
C ARG A 142 -10.96 -9.44 -7.60
N LYS A 143 -11.84 -8.47 -7.32
CA LYS A 143 -12.87 -8.01 -8.26
C LYS A 143 -12.28 -7.40 -9.52
N SER A 144 -11.20 -6.62 -9.36
CA SER A 144 -10.49 -6.04 -10.51
C SER A 144 -9.61 -7.06 -11.24
N ILE A 145 -9.13 -8.07 -10.52
CA ILE A 145 -8.28 -9.13 -11.08
C ILE A 145 -9.08 -10.14 -11.91
N GLU A 146 -10.31 -10.46 -11.52
CA GLU A 146 -11.13 -11.52 -12.10
C GLU A 146 -11.29 -11.40 -13.63
N LYS A 147 -11.44 -10.20 -14.16
CA LYS A 147 -11.55 -10.00 -15.61
C LYS A 147 -10.30 -10.44 -16.38
N TYR A 148 -9.11 -10.31 -15.79
CA TYR A 148 -7.86 -10.73 -16.42
C TYR A 148 -7.65 -12.24 -16.30
N THR A 149 -7.94 -12.85 -15.15
CA THR A 149 -7.86 -14.30 -14.99
C THR A 149 -8.86 -15.01 -15.92
N ASN A 150 -10.07 -14.48 -16.08
CA ASN A 150 -11.07 -15.00 -17.02
C ASN A 150 -10.62 -14.86 -18.46
N LYS A 151 -9.99 -13.74 -18.82
CA LYS A 151 -9.55 -13.46 -20.20
C LYS A 151 -8.36 -14.29 -20.63
N PHE A 152 -7.37 -14.48 -19.78
CA PHE A 152 -6.10 -15.14 -20.11
C PHE A 152 -6.01 -16.59 -19.63
N GLY A 153 -6.98 -17.05 -18.87
CA GLY A 153 -7.17 -18.47 -18.51
C GLY A 153 -5.98 -19.10 -17.78
N ASN A 154 -5.61 -20.30 -18.18
CA ASN A 154 -4.67 -21.17 -17.46
C ASN A 154 -3.22 -20.64 -17.33
N HIS A 155 -2.89 -19.52 -17.94
CA HIS A 155 -1.57 -18.88 -17.82
C HIS A 155 -1.56 -17.71 -16.83
N THR A 156 -2.71 -17.45 -16.21
CA THR A 156 -2.86 -16.43 -15.16
C THR A 156 -3.47 -17.06 -13.91
N HIS A 157 -2.87 -16.78 -12.79
CA HIS A 157 -3.23 -17.37 -11.50
C HIS A 157 -3.62 -16.28 -10.51
N LEU A 158 -4.54 -16.60 -9.63
CA LEU A 158 -4.88 -15.79 -8.47
C LEU A 158 -4.29 -16.46 -7.22
N LEU A 159 -3.37 -15.81 -6.55
CA LEU A 159 -2.84 -16.32 -5.27
C LEU A 159 -3.93 -16.24 -4.20
N ASN A 160 -4.24 -17.38 -3.57
CA ASN A 160 -5.16 -17.40 -2.42
C ASN A 160 -4.45 -16.90 -1.16
N SER A 161 -4.19 -15.60 -1.11
CA SER A 161 -3.46 -14.95 -0.03
C SER A 161 -4.34 -14.58 1.17
N GLU A 162 -5.66 -14.70 1.09
CA GLU A 162 -6.60 -14.39 2.18
C GLU A 162 -6.33 -15.18 3.47
N ASN A 163 -5.85 -16.42 3.35
CA ASN A 163 -5.52 -17.28 4.47
C ASN A 163 -4.01 -17.33 4.80
N MET A 164 -3.20 -16.51 4.13
CA MET A 164 -1.77 -16.39 4.39
C MET A 164 -1.51 -15.28 5.40
N SER A 165 -0.52 -15.48 6.26
CA SER A 165 -0.04 -14.39 7.10
C SER A 165 0.72 -13.36 6.26
N TYR A 166 0.79 -12.11 6.73
CA TYR A 166 1.56 -11.06 6.06
C TYR A 166 3.06 -11.43 5.89
N LEU A 167 3.61 -12.26 6.77
CA LEU A 167 4.99 -12.76 6.66
C LEU A 167 5.18 -13.81 5.55
N GLN A 168 4.10 -14.48 5.13
CA GLN A 168 4.12 -15.46 4.05
C GLN A 168 3.89 -14.83 2.67
N ILE A 169 3.24 -13.66 2.63
CA ILE A 169 2.98 -12.93 1.38
C ILE A 169 4.18 -12.06 0.98
N ARG A 170 5.01 -11.67 1.93
CA ARG A 170 6.20 -10.84 1.70
C ARG A 170 7.30 -11.61 0.87
#